data_3546f1a359db9aa7081ffce7b4a17c42
#
_entry.id   3546f1a359db9aa7081ffce7b4a17c42
#
_cell.length_a   1.000
_cell.length_b   1.000
_cell.length_c   1.000
_cell.angle_alpha   90.00
_cell.angle_beta   90.00
_cell.angle_gamma   90.00
#
_symmetry.space_group_name_H-M   'P 1'
#
loop_
_entity.id
_entity.type
_entity.pdbx_description
1 polymer ?
#
loop_
_entity_poly.entity_id
_entity_poly.type
_entity_poly.pdbx_seq_one_letter_code
_entity_poly.pdbx_strand_id
1 'polypeptide(L)'
;LVKDGGSEQYDVTVLEATREFGGISRTVKHDGNRMDIGGHRFFSKDDRIMDWWRDVLPLQGAPSYDDKKLHREHDMEPGGPDPEIEDKVMLKRHRVSRIYWNRHFLDYPISLSANTLKAMGFKLTMVAGFSYLKSMVHKLPETNLENFYINRFGRKLYSMFFEGYTEKLWGRHPSEISADWGAQRVKGLSIMGVLKNAFQKLLPKKRDNSEVETSLIEEFWYPKLGPGQLWETVESNCEAAGVKVITDANVVEIRQKDGKIASVVYEDSEGNRTEMAADDFISSMPVKDLVNAVDASDKPAPKDMTEIANGLPYRDFVTVGLLVKHLRLTNTTDIPTLGNPPIVPDCWIYV
;
A
#
# COMPACT_ATOMS: atom_id res chain seq x y z
N LEU A 1 20.14 15.45 -3.80
CA LEU A 1 21.00 16.57 -3.37
C LEU A 1 22.47 16.12 -3.28
N VAL A 2 22.81 15.26 -2.34
CA VAL A 2 24.21 14.84 -2.11
C VAL A 2 24.78 14.04 -3.29
N LYS A 3 23.99 13.20 -3.95
CA LYS A 3 24.41 12.43 -5.14
C LYS A 3 24.74 13.35 -6.33
N ASP A 4 24.00 14.43 -6.51
CA ASP A 4 24.15 15.31 -7.69
C ASP A 4 25.08 16.49 -7.41
N GLY A 5 25.11 17.02 -6.19
CA GLY A 5 25.93 18.18 -5.79
C GLY A 5 27.17 17.85 -4.95
N GLY A 6 27.23 16.63 -4.42
CA GLY A 6 28.25 16.20 -3.46
C GLY A 6 28.04 16.76 -2.05
N SER A 7 28.63 16.09 -1.07
CA SER A 7 28.58 16.52 0.34
C SER A 7 29.34 17.84 0.59
N GLU A 8 30.18 18.27 -0.34
CA GLU A 8 30.87 19.55 -0.27
C GLU A 8 29.97 20.76 -0.57
N GLN A 9 28.84 20.52 -1.31
CA GLN A 9 27.90 21.57 -1.69
C GLN A 9 26.71 21.67 -0.74
N TYR A 10 26.29 20.56 -0.12
CA TYR A 10 25.13 20.51 0.75
C TYR A 10 25.45 19.79 2.07
N ASP A 11 25.20 20.46 3.19
CA ASP A 11 25.13 19.84 4.51
C ASP A 11 23.68 19.40 4.76
N VAL A 12 23.43 18.13 4.65
CA VAL A 12 22.07 17.56 4.73
C VAL A 12 21.87 16.83 6.05
N THR A 13 20.84 17.23 6.78
CA THR A 13 20.39 16.50 7.99
C THR A 13 18.97 15.98 7.79
N VAL A 14 18.75 14.73 8.12
CA VAL A 14 17.43 14.08 8.14
C VAL A 14 17.02 13.88 9.60
N LEU A 15 15.82 14.36 9.96
CA LEU A 15 15.19 14.14 11.26
C LEU A 15 14.07 13.11 11.09
N GLU A 16 14.13 12.01 11.83
CA GLU A 16 13.08 10.97 11.86
C GLU A 16 12.52 10.87 13.28
N ALA A 17 11.21 10.98 13.41
CA ALA A 17 10.53 10.98 14.69
C ALA A 17 10.65 9.66 15.46
N THR A 18 10.87 8.57 14.75
CA THR A 18 10.98 7.21 15.31
C THR A 18 12.40 6.66 15.18
N ARG A 19 12.61 5.41 15.63
CA ARG A 19 13.89 4.71 15.45
C ARG A 19 14.03 4.00 14.12
N GLU A 20 12.94 3.91 13.36
CA GLU A 20 12.86 3.10 12.15
C GLU A 20 12.36 3.96 10.99
N PHE A 21 13.01 3.83 9.83
CA PHE A 21 12.65 4.55 8.62
C PHE A 21 11.52 3.86 7.85
N GLY A 22 10.83 4.64 7.00
CA GLY A 22 9.83 4.14 6.09
C GLY A 22 8.38 4.42 6.49
N GLY A 23 8.13 5.04 7.63
CA GLY A 23 6.81 5.41 8.09
C GLY A 23 5.85 4.20 8.07
N ILE A 24 4.75 4.29 7.33
CA ILE A 24 3.79 3.18 7.19
C ILE A 24 4.32 1.99 6.38
N SER A 25 5.42 2.13 5.66
CA SER A 25 6.07 1.05 4.89
C SER A 25 7.30 0.46 5.57
N ARG A 26 7.51 0.74 6.85
CA ARG A 26 8.57 0.08 7.62
C ARG A 26 8.25 -1.40 7.88
N THR A 27 9.29 -2.17 8.13
CA THR A 27 9.19 -3.57 8.55
C THR A 27 9.63 -3.68 10.01
N VAL A 28 8.70 -4.02 10.90
CA VAL A 28 8.97 -4.16 12.34
C VAL A 28 9.78 -5.43 12.60
N LYS A 29 10.78 -5.33 13.46
CA LYS A 29 11.62 -6.45 13.89
C LYS A 29 11.26 -6.84 15.32
N HIS A 30 10.91 -8.11 15.54
CA HIS A 30 10.62 -8.63 16.88
C HIS A 30 11.09 -10.08 17.01
N ASP A 31 11.93 -10.36 18.00
CA ASP A 31 12.50 -11.69 18.28
C ASP A 31 13.06 -12.40 17.02
N GLY A 32 13.83 -11.68 16.22
CA GLY A 32 14.42 -12.17 14.98
C GLY A 32 13.46 -12.33 13.80
N ASN A 33 12.17 -12.03 14.00
CA ASN A 33 11.16 -12.04 12.95
C ASN A 33 10.96 -10.64 12.39
N ARG A 34 10.60 -10.58 11.09
CA ARG A 34 10.24 -9.35 10.39
C ARG A 34 8.77 -9.38 10.03
N MET A 35 8.06 -8.29 10.30
CA MET A 35 6.63 -8.16 10.03
C MET A 35 6.32 -6.78 9.48
N ASP A 36 5.62 -6.75 8.37
CA ASP A 36 5.20 -5.51 7.74
C ASP A 36 3.95 -4.97 8.44
N ILE A 37 3.85 -3.66 8.59
CA ILE A 37 2.70 -3.01 9.23
C ILE A 37 1.57 -2.70 8.23
N GLY A 38 1.53 -3.39 7.11
CA GLY A 38 0.49 -3.28 6.08
C GLY A 38 0.83 -4.10 4.85
N GLY A 39 -0.10 -4.13 3.89
CA GLY A 39 0.10 -4.79 2.61
C GLY A 39 0.78 -3.85 1.63
N HIS A 40 2.08 -3.93 1.50
CA HIS A 40 2.86 -3.13 0.56
C HIS A 40 3.19 -3.93 -0.69
N ARG A 41 3.28 -3.26 -1.83
CA ARG A 41 3.67 -3.81 -3.12
C ARG A 41 4.44 -2.76 -3.88
N PHE A 42 5.62 -3.14 -4.38
CA PHE A 42 6.43 -2.26 -5.22
C PHE A 42 5.96 -2.38 -6.66
N PHE A 43 5.10 -1.47 -7.03
CA PHE A 43 4.60 -1.30 -8.39
C PHE A 43 4.28 0.17 -8.63
N SER A 44 4.78 0.70 -9.74
CA SER A 44 4.45 2.03 -10.25
C SER A 44 4.21 1.96 -11.76
N LYS A 45 3.43 2.90 -12.28
CA LYS A 45 3.31 3.16 -13.73
C LYS A 45 4.38 4.15 -14.21
N ASP A 46 5.12 4.76 -13.30
CA ASP A 46 6.20 5.69 -13.60
C ASP A 46 7.53 4.93 -13.57
N ASP A 47 8.16 4.82 -14.73
CA ASP A 47 9.41 4.09 -14.90
C ASP A 47 10.54 4.69 -14.06
N ARG A 48 10.54 6.01 -13.83
CA ARG A 48 11.55 6.69 -12.98
C ARG A 48 11.51 6.17 -11.54
N ILE A 49 10.32 5.87 -11.03
CA ILE A 49 10.14 5.29 -9.69
C ILE A 49 10.63 3.84 -9.67
N MET A 50 10.28 3.08 -10.72
CA MET A 50 10.70 1.70 -10.85
C MET A 50 12.22 1.58 -10.98
N ASP A 51 12.84 2.48 -11.76
CA ASP A 51 14.29 2.56 -11.94
C ASP A 51 14.98 2.94 -10.63
N TRP A 52 14.46 3.92 -9.90
CA TRP A 52 14.99 4.32 -8.60
C TRP A 52 14.95 3.17 -7.59
N TRP A 53 13.87 2.39 -7.56
CA TRP A 53 13.82 1.21 -6.68
C TRP A 53 14.87 0.16 -7.07
N ARG A 54 15.11 -0.06 -8.36
CA ARG A 54 16.18 -0.96 -8.83
C ARG A 54 17.58 -0.47 -8.49
N ASP A 55 17.79 0.84 -8.54
CA ASP A 55 19.07 1.45 -8.13
C ASP A 55 19.36 1.22 -6.64
N VAL A 56 18.34 1.23 -5.80
CA VAL A 56 18.47 1.01 -4.36
C VAL A 56 18.58 -0.48 -4.02
N LEU A 57 17.68 -1.29 -4.57
CA LEU A 57 17.64 -2.75 -4.39
C LEU A 57 17.46 -3.41 -5.76
N PRO A 58 18.53 -4.03 -6.33
CA PRO A 58 18.44 -4.66 -7.64
C PRO A 58 17.49 -5.86 -7.64
N LEU A 59 16.91 -6.16 -8.81
CA LEU A 59 16.06 -7.33 -8.99
C LEU A 59 16.88 -8.63 -8.97
N GLN A 60 16.24 -9.72 -8.51
CA GLN A 60 16.84 -11.05 -8.48
C GLN A 60 17.30 -11.52 -9.88
N GLY A 61 18.54 -11.99 -9.94
CA GLY A 61 19.13 -12.61 -11.13
C GLY A 61 19.13 -14.15 -11.09
N ALA A 62 18.67 -14.72 -9.96
CA ALA A 62 18.54 -16.15 -9.76
C ALA A 62 17.25 -16.48 -8.98
N PRO A 63 16.69 -17.69 -9.12
CA PRO A 63 15.51 -18.10 -8.38
C PRO A 63 15.80 -18.21 -6.88
N SER A 64 14.89 -17.70 -6.05
CA SER A 64 14.93 -17.84 -4.59
C SER A 64 14.65 -19.28 -4.15
N TYR A 65 14.87 -19.58 -2.87
CA TYR A 65 14.65 -20.91 -2.29
C TYR A 65 13.24 -21.45 -2.57
N ASP A 66 12.21 -20.62 -2.34
CA ASP A 66 10.83 -21.01 -2.59
C ASP A 66 10.51 -21.14 -4.09
N ASP A 67 11.11 -20.32 -4.95
CA ASP A 67 10.98 -20.48 -6.40
C ASP A 67 11.54 -21.82 -6.87
N LYS A 68 12.74 -22.20 -6.39
CA LYS A 68 13.37 -23.51 -6.67
C LYS A 68 12.51 -24.68 -6.16
N LYS A 69 11.98 -24.57 -4.93
CA LYS A 69 11.18 -25.63 -4.30
C LYS A 69 9.80 -25.80 -4.93
N LEU A 70 9.21 -24.72 -5.40
CA LEU A 70 7.85 -24.68 -5.95
C LEU A 70 7.83 -24.68 -7.48
N HIS A 71 9.03 -24.79 -8.10
CA HIS A 71 9.19 -24.75 -9.56
C HIS A 71 8.52 -23.52 -10.20
N ARG A 72 8.67 -22.34 -9.55
CA ARG A 72 8.17 -21.08 -10.09
C ARG A 72 9.16 -20.52 -11.11
N GLU A 73 8.62 -20.11 -12.24
CA GLU A 73 9.39 -19.45 -13.29
C GLU A 73 9.10 -17.95 -13.27
N HIS A 74 10.15 -17.14 -13.23
CA HIS A 74 10.11 -15.70 -13.37
C HIS A 74 11.18 -15.27 -14.36
N ASP A 75 10.94 -14.15 -15.03
CA ASP A 75 11.99 -13.47 -15.79
C ASP A 75 13.03 -12.93 -14.81
N MET A 76 14.24 -13.48 -14.88
CA MET A 76 15.36 -13.06 -14.05
C MET A 76 16.05 -11.83 -14.63
N GLU A 77 16.56 -10.94 -13.77
CA GLU A 77 17.34 -9.78 -14.22
C GLU A 77 18.75 -10.21 -14.61
N PRO A 78 19.19 -9.98 -15.87
CA PRO A 78 20.56 -10.32 -16.27
C PRO A 78 21.60 -9.59 -15.42
N GLY A 79 22.49 -10.34 -14.75
CA GLY A 79 23.48 -9.77 -13.85
C GLY A 79 22.96 -9.37 -12.48
N GLY A 80 21.68 -9.61 -12.17
CA GLY A 80 21.11 -9.40 -10.86
C GLY A 80 21.66 -10.36 -9.80
N PRO A 81 21.55 -10.03 -8.50
CA PRO A 81 22.07 -10.85 -7.41
C PRO A 81 21.29 -12.16 -7.24
N ASP A 82 21.97 -13.19 -6.71
CA ASP A 82 21.31 -14.41 -6.23
C ASP A 82 20.73 -14.14 -4.83
N PRO A 83 19.41 -14.24 -4.65
CA PRO A 83 18.77 -13.99 -3.36
C PRO A 83 19.13 -14.98 -2.25
N GLU A 84 19.79 -16.09 -2.57
CA GLU A 84 20.30 -17.04 -1.57
C GLU A 84 21.69 -16.65 -1.04
N ILE A 85 22.36 -15.70 -1.71
CA ILE A 85 23.70 -15.22 -1.36
C ILE A 85 23.63 -13.78 -0.85
N GLU A 86 22.79 -12.95 -1.48
CA GLU A 86 22.68 -11.53 -1.22
C GLU A 86 21.29 -11.19 -0.66
N ASP A 87 21.25 -10.42 0.45
CA ASP A 87 19.99 -9.96 1.06
C ASP A 87 19.48 -8.67 0.43
N LYS A 88 20.38 -7.83 -0.14
CA LYS A 88 19.98 -6.56 -0.78
C LYS A 88 19.43 -6.83 -2.18
N VAL A 89 18.23 -7.36 -2.24
CA VAL A 89 17.59 -7.79 -3.49
C VAL A 89 16.07 -7.64 -3.42
N MET A 90 15.46 -7.27 -4.54
CA MET A 90 14.01 -7.35 -4.75
C MET A 90 13.67 -8.67 -5.45
N LEU A 91 12.63 -9.31 -4.93
CA LEU A 91 12.05 -10.54 -5.46
C LEU A 91 10.84 -10.22 -6.31
N LYS A 92 10.62 -10.93 -7.41
CA LYS A 92 9.37 -10.93 -8.14
C LYS A 92 8.39 -11.88 -7.46
N ARG A 93 7.16 -11.39 -7.21
CA ARG A 93 6.13 -12.15 -6.51
C ARG A 93 4.80 -12.07 -7.23
N HIS A 94 4.17 -13.23 -7.41
CA HIS A 94 2.79 -13.28 -7.89
C HIS A 94 1.82 -12.91 -6.78
N ARG A 95 0.86 -12.09 -7.15
CA ARG A 95 -0.19 -11.69 -6.25
C ARG A 95 -1.25 -12.78 -6.15
N VAL A 96 -1.47 -13.25 -4.93
CA VAL A 96 -2.66 -14.04 -4.59
C VAL A 96 -3.43 -13.28 -3.52
N SER A 97 -4.64 -12.87 -3.85
CA SER A 97 -5.53 -12.17 -2.92
C SER A 97 -6.93 -12.75 -3.06
N ARG A 98 -7.57 -13.04 -1.95
CA ARG A 98 -8.94 -13.56 -1.91
C ARG A 98 -9.79 -12.83 -0.89
N ILE A 99 -11.10 -12.95 -1.03
CA ILE A 99 -12.08 -12.47 -0.07
C ILE A 99 -12.56 -13.69 0.72
N TYR A 100 -12.46 -13.64 2.05
CA TYR A 100 -13.06 -14.66 2.91
C TYR A 100 -14.47 -14.20 3.31
N TRP A 101 -15.48 -14.84 2.73
CA TRP A 101 -16.87 -14.49 2.98
C TRP A 101 -17.73 -15.74 3.15
N ASN A 102 -18.58 -15.72 4.16
CA ASN A 102 -19.51 -16.83 4.48
C ASN A 102 -18.84 -18.22 4.49
N ARG A 103 -17.64 -18.31 5.10
CA ARG A 103 -16.78 -19.51 5.16
C ARG A 103 -16.25 -20.02 3.82
N HIS A 104 -16.26 -19.18 2.80
CA HIS A 104 -15.72 -19.50 1.48
C HIS A 104 -14.65 -18.48 1.09
N PHE A 105 -13.64 -18.94 0.37
CA PHE A 105 -12.68 -18.06 -0.29
C PHE A 105 -13.18 -17.70 -1.68
N LEU A 106 -13.36 -16.42 -1.95
CA LEU A 106 -13.76 -15.88 -3.25
C LEU A 106 -12.57 -15.16 -3.88
N ASP A 107 -12.54 -15.11 -5.21
CA ASP A 107 -11.50 -14.41 -5.95
C ASP A 107 -11.57 -12.88 -5.70
N TYR A 108 -10.40 -12.22 -5.70
CA TYR A 108 -10.31 -10.78 -5.67
C TYR A 108 -9.62 -10.25 -6.95
N PRO A 109 -10.21 -9.29 -7.65
CA PRO A 109 -11.55 -8.73 -7.43
C PRO A 109 -12.65 -9.76 -7.62
N ILE A 110 -13.79 -9.54 -6.97
CA ILE A 110 -14.90 -10.49 -7.03
C ILE A 110 -15.32 -10.71 -8.48
N SER A 111 -15.41 -11.97 -8.87
CA SER A 111 -15.79 -12.39 -10.21
C SER A 111 -17.05 -13.28 -10.17
N LEU A 112 -17.78 -13.36 -11.28
CA LEU A 112 -18.91 -14.28 -11.44
C LEU A 112 -18.41 -15.69 -11.75
N SER A 113 -17.47 -16.19 -10.95
CA SER A 113 -16.96 -17.55 -11.07
C SER A 113 -17.96 -18.57 -10.53
N ALA A 114 -17.83 -19.83 -10.96
CA ALA A 114 -18.62 -20.93 -10.43
C ALA A 114 -18.49 -21.03 -8.88
N ASN A 115 -17.31 -20.74 -8.35
CA ASN A 115 -17.04 -20.71 -6.91
C ASN A 115 -17.85 -19.62 -6.20
N THR A 116 -17.88 -18.40 -6.75
CA THR A 116 -18.68 -17.29 -6.22
C THR A 116 -20.17 -17.61 -6.24
N LEU A 117 -20.67 -18.14 -7.36
CA LEU A 117 -22.08 -18.52 -7.50
C LEU A 117 -22.48 -19.65 -6.52
N LYS A 118 -21.60 -20.63 -6.33
CA LYS A 118 -21.79 -21.70 -5.35
C LYS A 118 -21.82 -21.17 -3.92
N ALA A 119 -20.91 -20.28 -3.57
CA ALA A 119 -20.82 -19.66 -2.23
C ALA A 119 -22.06 -18.80 -1.92
N MET A 120 -22.57 -18.06 -2.91
CA MET A 120 -23.78 -17.25 -2.77
C MET A 120 -25.05 -18.09 -2.75
N GLY A 121 -25.07 -19.22 -3.46
CA GLY A 121 -26.25 -20.03 -3.66
C GLY A 121 -27.26 -19.39 -4.62
N PHE A 122 -28.22 -20.20 -5.09
CA PHE A 122 -29.15 -19.80 -6.15
C PHE A 122 -30.00 -18.56 -5.76
N LYS A 123 -30.62 -18.58 -4.58
CA LYS A 123 -31.51 -17.49 -4.13
C LYS A 123 -30.81 -16.13 -4.10
N LEU A 124 -29.62 -16.08 -3.51
CA LEU A 124 -28.87 -14.83 -3.37
C LEU A 124 -28.33 -14.33 -4.71
N THR A 125 -27.89 -15.25 -5.57
CA THR A 125 -27.46 -14.96 -6.95
C THR A 125 -28.59 -14.31 -7.75
N MET A 126 -29.80 -14.84 -7.67
CA MET A 126 -30.97 -14.27 -8.36
C MET A 126 -31.29 -12.86 -7.84
N VAL A 127 -31.32 -12.68 -6.51
CA VAL A 127 -31.57 -11.35 -5.91
C VAL A 127 -30.48 -10.34 -6.34
N ALA A 128 -29.21 -10.74 -6.35
CA ALA A 128 -28.11 -9.89 -6.82
C ALA A 128 -28.26 -9.55 -8.31
N GLY A 129 -28.63 -10.52 -9.15
CA GLY A 129 -28.87 -10.32 -10.57
C GLY A 129 -30.02 -9.31 -10.83
N PHE A 130 -31.16 -9.47 -10.18
CA PHE A 130 -32.28 -8.52 -10.30
C PHE A 130 -31.89 -7.13 -9.79
N SER A 131 -31.15 -7.05 -8.67
CA SER A 131 -30.65 -5.79 -8.14
C SER A 131 -29.71 -5.07 -9.12
N TYR A 132 -28.85 -5.84 -9.79
CA TYR A 132 -27.96 -5.31 -10.83
C TYR A 132 -28.73 -4.79 -12.05
N LEU A 133 -29.68 -5.60 -12.58
CA LEU A 133 -30.53 -5.18 -13.71
C LEU A 133 -31.28 -3.90 -13.38
N LYS A 134 -31.83 -3.78 -12.16
CA LYS A 134 -32.49 -2.55 -11.70
C LYS A 134 -31.54 -1.35 -11.74
N SER A 135 -30.28 -1.51 -11.30
CA SER A 135 -29.30 -0.42 -11.32
C SER A 135 -28.79 -0.05 -12.71
N MET A 136 -28.94 -0.96 -13.70
CA MET A 136 -28.64 -0.63 -15.09
C MET A 136 -29.69 0.32 -15.70
N VAL A 137 -30.95 0.13 -15.34
CA VAL A 137 -32.08 0.93 -15.85
C VAL A 137 -32.27 2.23 -15.05
N HIS A 138 -32.13 2.15 -13.73
CA HIS A 138 -32.32 3.30 -12.83
C HIS A 138 -30.98 3.68 -12.21
N LYS A 139 -30.27 4.60 -12.85
CA LYS A 139 -29.00 5.15 -12.34
C LYS A 139 -29.26 6.19 -11.25
N LEU A 140 -28.49 6.11 -10.18
CA LEU A 140 -28.47 7.12 -9.11
C LEU A 140 -27.48 8.23 -9.46
N PRO A 141 -27.70 9.47 -8.98
CA PRO A 141 -26.68 10.53 -9.08
C PRO A 141 -25.39 10.09 -8.38
N GLU A 142 -24.26 10.11 -9.08
CA GLU A 142 -22.96 9.70 -8.53
C GLU A 142 -22.31 10.82 -7.68
N THR A 143 -23.00 11.27 -6.64
CA THR A 143 -22.51 12.29 -5.70
C THR A 143 -21.64 11.71 -4.59
N ASN A 144 -21.77 10.42 -4.31
CA ASN A 144 -21.04 9.73 -3.27
C ASN A 144 -20.66 8.31 -3.69
N LEU A 145 -19.79 7.69 -2.89
CA LEU A 145 -19.22 6.37 -3.17
C LEU A 145 -20.26 5.25 -3.11
N GLU A 146 -21.30 5.36 -2.27
CA GLU A 146 -22.41 4.41 -2.23
C GLU A 146 -23.10 4.34 -3.59
N ASN A 147 -23.57 5.47 -4.11
CA ASN A 147 -24.26 5.55 -5.39
C ASN A 147 -23.37 5.09 -6.55
N PHE A 148 -22.08 5.43 -6.48
CA PHE A 148 -21.07 4.97 -7.43
C PHE A 148 -21.00 3.44 -7.50
N TYR A 149 -20.95 2.76 -6.36
CA TYR A 149 -20.92 1.30 -6.30
C TYR A 149 -22.26 0.66 -6.69
N ILE A 150 -23.39 1.21 -6.22
CA ILE A 150 -24.72 0.70 -6.55
C ILE A 150 -24.93 0.75 -8.06
N ASN A 151 -24.55 1.80 -8.73
CA ASN A 151 -24.66 1.95 -10.17
C ASN A 151 -23.86 0.89 -10.95
N ARG A 152 -22.77 0.38 -10.39
CA ARG A 152 -21.86 -0.58 -11.05
C ARG A 152 -22.14 -2.02 -10.69
N PHE A 153 -22.58 -2.27 -9.48
CA PHE A 153 -22.72 -3.64 -8.95
C PHE A 153 -24.14 -4.01 -8.52
N GLY A 154 -25.01 -3.02 -8.44
CA GLY A 154 -26.35 -3.17 -7.84
C GLY A 154 -26.31 -3.12 -6.31
N ARG A 155 -27.40 -2.67 -5.70
CA ARG A 155 -27.51 -2.49 -4.24
C ARG A 155 -27.18 -3.76 -3.46
N LYS A 156 -27.55 -4.94 -3.98
CA LYS A 156 -27.34 -6.21 -3.26
C LYS A 156 -25.86 -6.59 -3.14
N LEU A 157 -25.10 -6.52 -4.23
CA LEU A 157 -23.65 -6.79 -4.18
C LEU A 157 -22.90 -5.69 -3.42
N TYR A 158 -23.32 -4.44 -3.57
CA TYR A 158 -22.79 -3.34 -2.79
C TYR A 158 -22.90 -3.61 -1.28
N SER A 159 -24.10 -3.93 -0.78
CA SER A 159 -24.32 -4.17 0.64
C SER A 159 -23.60 -5.41 1.19
N MET A 160 -23.26 -6.36 0.35
CA MET A 160 -22.58 -7.58 0.77
C MET A 160 -21.06 -7.44 0.85
N PHE A 161 -20.45 -6.69 -0.08
CA PHE A 161 -19.00 -6.71 -0.27
C PHE A 161 -18.31 -5.35 -0.13
N PHE A 162 -19.05 -4.25 -0.24
CA PHE A 162 -18.46 -2.90 -0.26
C PHE A 162 -18.86 -2.05 0.93
N GLU A 163 -20.12 -2.05 1.33
CA GLU A 163 -20.67 -1.17 2.38
C GLU A 163 -19.91 -1.34 3.70
N GLY A 164 -20.05 -2.48 4.35
CA GLY A 164 -19.41 -2.73 5.65
C GLY A 164 -17.89 -2.72 5.61
N TYR A 165 -17.28 -3.21 4.50
CA TYR A 165 -15.83 -3.15 4.33
C TYR A 165 -15.34 -1.71 4.23
N THR A 166 -16.00 -0.86 3.43
CA THR A 166 -15.61 0.55 3.26
C THR A 166 -15.79 1.34 4.55
N GLU A 167 -16.93 1.14 5.23
CA GLU A 167 -17.20 1.77 6.52
C GLU A 167 -16.16 1.37 7.58
N LYS A 168 -15.84 0.08 7.67
CA LYS A 168 -14.79 -0.42 8.57
C LYS A 168 -13.42 0.18 8.26
N LEU A 169 -13.05 0.26 6.97
CA LEU A 169 -11.75 0.77 6.54
C LEU A 169 -11.62 2.28 6.76
N TRP A 170 -12.64 3.05 6.40
CA TRP A 170 -12.58 4.52 6.42
C TRP A 170 -13.18 5.15 7.68
N GLY A 171 -13.92 4.37 8.49
CA GLY A 171 -14.64 4.91 9.66
C GLY A 171 -15.77 5.88 9.29
N ARG A 172 -16.20 5.86 8.02
CA ARG A 172 -17.30 6.67 7.47
C ARG A 172 -18.11 5.81 6.52
N HIS A 173 -19.43 6.03 6.56
CA HIS A 173 -20.33 5.35 5.62
C HIS A 173 -20.03 5.79 4.16
N PRO A 174 -20.11 4.91 3.16
CA PRO A 174 -19.85 5.24 1.75
C PRO A 174 -20.69 6.41 1.21
N SER A 175 -21.85 6.67 1.77
CA SER A 175 -22.68 7.83 1.43
C SER A 175 -22.05 9.20 1.80
N GLU A 176 -21.07 9.21 2.70
CA GLU A 176 -20.34 10.40 3.15
C GLU A 176 -19.00 10.60 2.42
N ILE A 177 -18.62 9.65 1.58
CA ILE A 177 -17.35 9.66 0.83
C ILE A 177 -17.63 10.10 -0.61
N SER A 178 -16.79 10.99 -1.17
CA SER A 178 -16.91 11.43 -2.56
C SER A 178 -16.84 10.29 -3.55
N ALA A 179 -17.66 10.34 -4.60
CA ALA A 179 -17.61 9.39 -5.72
C ALA A 179 -16.27 9.40 -6.45
N ASP A 180 -15.54 10.52 -6.48
CA ASP A 180 -14.25 10.68 -7.16
C ASP A 180 -13.21 9.69 -6.64
N TRP A 181 -13.26 9.40 -5.34
CA TRP A 181 -12.37 8.41 -4.75
C TRP A 181 -12.59 7.00 -5.37
N GLY A 182 -13.85 6.61 -5.56
CA GLY A 182 -14.20 5.36 -6.23
C GLY A 182 -13.79 5.36 -7.70
N ALA A 183 -13.98 6.49 -8.39
CA ALA A 183 -13.64 6.64 -9.79
C ALA A 183 -12.14 6.46 -10.07
N GLN A 184 -11.27 6.85 -9.14
CA GLN A 184 -9.82 6.66 -9.25
C GLN A 184 -9.38 5.22 -9.06
N ARG A 185 -10.07 4.45 -8.22
CA ARG A 185 -9.67 3.09 -7.83
C ARG A 185 -10.41 1.98 -8.55
N VAL A 186 -11.58 2.27 -9.09
CA VAL A 186 -12.52 1.27 -9.66
C VAL A 186 -12.84 1.59 -11.13
N LYS A 187 -12.03 2.43 -11.80
CA LYS A 187 -12.17 2.66 -13.25
C LYS A 187 -12.10 1.31 -13.98
N GLY A 188 -13.12 0.98 -14.76
CA GLY A 188 -13.16 -0.26 -15.55
C GLY A 188 -13.76 -1.48 -14.87
N LEU A 189 -13.96 -1.49 -13.54
CA LEU A 189 -14.68 -2.58 -12.88
C LEU A 189 -16.19 -2.39 -13.07
N SER A 190 -16.72 -2.94 -14.16
CA SER A 190 -18.15 -3.17 -14.33
C SER A 190 -18.37 -4.68 -14.50
N ILE A 191 -19.52 -5.19 -14.04
CA ILE A 191 -19.88 -6.62 -14.27
C ILE A 191 -19.88 -6.93 -15.76
N MET A 192 -20.28 -5.97 -16.59
CA MET A 192 -20.25 -6.11 -18.05
C MET A 192 -18.80 -6.18 -18.58
N GLY A 193 -17.86 -5.41 -18.00
CA GLY A 193 -16.42 -5.51 -18.30
C GLY A 193 -15.87 -6.88 -17.90
N VAL A 194 -16.23 -7.38 -16.72
CA VAL A 194 -15.84 -8.72 -16.24
C VAL A 194 -16.40 -9.82 -17.14
N LEU A 195 -17.66 -9.73 -17.56
CA LEU A 195 -18.26 -10.66 -18.51
C LEU A 195 -17.58 -10.60 -19.87
N LYS A 196 -17.33 -9.39 -20.40
CA LYS A 196 -16.61 -9.17 -21.65
C LYS A 196 -15.20 -9.77 -21.60
N ASN A 197 -14.49 -9.56 -20.51
CA ASN A 197 -13.15 -10.13 -20.29
C ASN A 197 -13.20 -11.66 -20.14
N ALA A 198 -14.22 -12.21 -19.48
CA ALA A 198 -14.42 -13.67 -19.41
C ALA A 198 -14.69 -14.27 -20.81
N PHE A 199 -15.48 -13.61 -21.63
CA PHE A 199 -15.68 -14.00 -23.04
C PHE A 199 -14.43 -13.81 -23.91
N GLN A 200 -13.65 -12.75 -23.65
CA GLN A 200 -12.39 -12.48 -24.38
C GLN A 200 -11.25 -13.43 -24.01
N LYS A 201 -11.23 -13.99 -22.79
CA LYS A 201 -10.27 -15.05 -22.40
C LYS A 201 -10.45 -16.36 -23.17
N LEU A 202 -11.57 -16.52 -23.88
CA LEU A 202 -11.80 -17.63 -24.80
C LEU A 202 -11.21 -17.39 -26.20
N LEU A 203 -10.64 -16.18 -26.47
CA LEU A 203 -10.02 -15.82 -27.74
C LEU A 203 -8.55 -15.44 -27.51
N PRO A 204 -7.59 -15.99 -28.27
CA PRO A 204 -6.17 -15.67 -28.09
C PRO A 204 -5.88 -14.23 -28.54
N LYS A 205 -5.50 -13.34 -27.63
CA LYS A 205 -5.07 -11.98 -27.94
C LYS A 205 -3.83 -11.54 -27.14
N LYS A 206 -2.94 -10.85 -27.80
CA LYS A 206 -1.73 -10.20 -27.23
C LYS A 206 -2.11 -9.25 -26.09
N ARG A 207 -1.40 -9.37 -24.97
CA ARG A 207 -1.52 -8.47 -23.83
C ARG A 207 -0.88 -7.13 -24.13
N ASP A 208 -1.65 -6.05 -23.99
CA ASP A 208 -1.15 -4.70 -23.86
C ASP A 208 -1.30 -4.30 -22.38
N ASN A 209 -0.18 -4.02 -21.71
CA ASN A 209 -0.13 -3.77 -20.27
C ASN A 209 -0.45 -2.31 -19.89
N SER A 210 -0.71 -1.44 -20.85
CA SER A 210 -0.85 0.01 -20.62
C SER A 210 -2.12 0.44 -19.88
N GLU A 211 -3.11 -0.45 -19.69
CA GLU A 211 -4.40 -0.14 -19.06
C GLU A 211 -4.71 -0.98 -17.78
N VAL A 212 -3.71 -1.62 -17.17
CA VAL A 212 -3.93 -2.42 -15.97
C VAL A 212 -4.11 -1.51 -14.76
N GLU A 213 -5.28 -1.58 -14.12
CA GLU A 213 -5.52 -0.89 -12.86
C GLU A 213 -4.69 -1.50 -11.72
N THR A 214 -4.27 -0.65 -10.79
CA THR A 214 -3.43 -1.04 -9.64
C THR A 214 -4.03 -2.18 -8.80
N SER A 215 -5.35 -2.34 -8.84
CA SER A 215 -6.06 -3.44 -8.19
C SER A 215 -5.97 -4.79 -8.93
N LEU A 216 -5.52 -4.79 -10.20
CA LEU A 216 -5.45 -5.98 -11.07
C LEU A 216 -4.01 -6.44 -11.34
N ILE A 217 -3.04 -5.89 -10.65
CA ILE A 217 -1.63 -6.27 -10.79
C ILE A 217 -1.48 -7.74 -10.39
N GLU A 218 -0.97 -8.54 -11.29
CA GLU A 218 -0.73 -9.97 -11.08
C GLU A 218 0.65 -10.26 -10.51
N GLU A 219 1.64 -9.38 -10.77
CA GLU A 219 3.01 -9.49 -10.31
C GLU A 219 3.50 -8.16 -9.73
N PHE A 220 4.30 -8.21 -8.67
CA PHE A 220 4.89 -7.05 -8.02
C PHE A 220 6.30 -7.37 -7.52
N TRP A 221 7.09 -6.33 -7.26
CA TRP A 221 8.38 -6.48 -6.61
C TRP A 221 8.25 -6.39 -5.10
N TYR A 222 9.13 -7.10 -4.41
CA TYR A 222 9.12 -7.09 -2.96
C TYR A 222 10.53 -7.29 -2.40
N PRO A 223 11.05 -6.39 -1.54
CA PRO A 223 12.35 -6.57 -0.91
C PRO A 223 12.39 -7.89 -0.11
N LYS A 224 13.48 -8.63 -0.21
CA LYS A 224 13.64 -9.95 0.43
C LYS A 224 13.32 -9.91 1.93
N LEU A 225 13.68 -8.83 2.62
CA LEU A 225 13.51 -8.65 4.06
C LEU A 225 12.35 -7.70 4.43
N GLY A 226 11.40 -7.53 3.53
CA GLY A 226 10.23 -6.65 3.72
C GLY A 226 10.44 -5.22 3.20
N PRO A 227 9.36 -4.41 3.06
CA PRO A 227 9.43 -3.08 2.48
C PRO A 227 10.34 -2.11 3.24
N GLY A 228 10.49 -2.29 4.56
CA GLY A 228 11.42 -1.50 5.36
C GLY A 228 12.87 -1.62 4.93
N GLN A 229 13.26 -2.74 4.32
CA GLN A 229 14.63 -2.94 3.81
C GLN A 229 15.03 -1.89 2.76
N LEU A 230 14.09 -1.42 1.93
CA LEU A 230 14.37 -0.34 0.99
C LEU A 230 14.83 0.92 1.72
N TRP A 231 14.08 1.30 2.76
CA TRP A 231 14.34 2.51 3.52
C TRP A 231 15.61 2.40 4.36
N GLU A 232 15.86 1.25 4.99
CA GLU A 232 17.11 0.94 5.69
C GLU A 232 18.32 1.03 4.73
N THR A 233 18.15 0.63 3.48
CA THR A 233 19.20 0.73 2.47
C THR A 233 19.41 2.16 2.01
N VAL A 234 18.34 2.94 1.82
CA VAL A 234 18.43 4.37 1.47
C VAL A 234 19.11 5.16 2.59
N GLU A 235 18.72 4.92 3.86
CA GLU A 235 19.36 5.50 5.03
C GLU A 235 20.87 5.26 5.02
N SER A 236 21.27 4.00 4.94
CA SER A 236 22.69 3.59 4.91
C SER A 236 23.46 4.24 3.76
N ASN A 237 22.85 4.35 2.59
CA ASN A 237 23.45 5.03 1.44
C ASN A 237 23.58 6.54 1.66
N CYS A 238 22.60 7.17 2.32
CA CYS A 238 22.65 8.58 2.66
C CYS A 238 23.78 8.86 3.67
N GLU A 239 23.88 8.07 4.74
CA GLU A 239 24.97 8.20 5.72
C GLU A 239 26.36 8.01 5.09
N ALA A 240 26.49 6.98 4.22
CA ALA A 240 27.74 6.75 3.47
C ALA A 240 28.11 7.92 2.54
N ALA A 241 27.12 8.69 2.10
CA ALA A 241 27.29 9.91 1.31
C ALA A 241 27.51 11.17 2.18
N GLY A 242 27.58 11.05 3.52
CA GLY A 242 27.83 12.15 4.43
C GLY A 242 26.58 12.87 4.95
N VAL A 243 25.39 12.35 4.71
CA VAL A 243 24.14 12.87 5.30
C VAL A 243 24.11 12.55 6.79
N LYS A 244 23.79 13.53 7.61
CA LYS A 244 23.56 13.34 9.04
C LYS A 244 22.14 12.85 9.27
N VAL A 245 21.98 11.70 9.89
CA VAL A 245 20.67 11.11 10.22
C VAL A 245 20.47 11.12 11.73
N ILE A 246 19.34 11.67 12.18
CA ILE A 246 18.99 11.74 13.60
C ILE A 246 17.63 11.09 13.78
N THR A 247 17.60 9.98 14.48
CA THR A 247 16.38 9.26 14.91
C THR A 247 15.90 9.72 16.29
N ASP A 248 14.69 9.32 16.69
CA ASP A 248 14.03 9.81 17.91
C ASP A 248 13.97 11.36 17.94
N ALA A 249 13.81 11.99 16.79
CA ALA A 249 13.83 13.43 16.61
C ALA A 249 12.47 13.94 16.09
N ASN A 250 11.50 14.02 16.98
CA ASN A 250 10.16 14.48 16.64
C ASN A 250 10.11 16.01 16.52
N VAL A 251 9.87 16.55 15.32
CA VAL A 251 9.74 17.98 15.12
C VAL A 251 8.42 18.47 15.73
N VAL A 252 8.53 19.35 16.74
CA VAL A 252 7.39 19.86 17.52
C VAL A 252 7.13 21.35 17.32
N GLU A 253 8.11 22.10 16.77
CA GLU A 253 7.96 23.54 16.54
C GLU A 253 8.72 23.96 15.26
N ILE A 254 8.12 24.85 14.48
CA ILE A 254 8.72 25.43 13.27
C ILE A 254 8.76 26.94 13.42
N ARG A 255 9.97 27.49 13.52
CA ARG A 255 10.19 28.92 13.75
C ARG A 255 10.35 29.69 12.47
N GLN A 256 9.73 30.85 12.43
CA GLN A 256 9.76 31.76 11.28
C GLN A 256 10.52 33.03 11.60
N LYS A 257 11.31 33.49 10.65
CA LYS A 257 11.95 34.82 10.67
C LYS A 257 11.79 35.46 9.30
N ASP A 258 11.33 36.71 9.27
CA ASP A 258 11.17 37.51 8.03
C ASP A 258 10.36 36.83 6.94
N GLY A 259 9.32 36.06 7.33
CA GLY A 259 8.41 35.35 6.43
C GLY A 259 8.99 34.05 5.82
N LYS A 260 10.11 33.57 6.35
CA LYS A 260 10.74 32.28 5.97
C LYS A 260 10.87 31.39 7.19
N ILE A 261 10.89 30.08 6.97
CA ILE A 261 11.27 29.14 8.04
C ILE A 261 12.77 29.33 8.31
N ALA A 262 13.11 29.56 9.57
CA ALA A 262 14.47 29.81 10.02
C ALA A 262 15.06 28.62 10.78
N SER A 263 14.26 27.91 11.55
CA SER A 263 14.68 26.74 12.32
C SER A 263 13.52 25.82 12.63
N VAL A 264 13.84 24.60 12.99
CA VAL A 264 12.91 23.64 13.58
C VAL A 264 13.38 23.26 14.98
N VAL A 265 12.44 22.97 15.87
CA VAL A 265 12.74 22.39 17.19
C VAL A 265 12.23 20.97 17.20
N TYR A 266 13.12 20.02 17.46
CA TYR A 266 12.74 18.64 17.65
C TYR A 266 12.90 18.22 19.12
N GLU A 267 12.11 17.25 19.53
CA GLU A 267 12.12 16.65 20.84
C GLU A 267 12.53 15.19 20.75
N ASP A 268 13.46 14.77 21.59
CA ASP A 268 13.88 13.37 21.68
C ASP A 268 12.96 12.53 22.58
N SER A 269 13.24 11.24 22.70
CA SER A 269 12.45 10.30 23.53
C SER A 269 12.52 10.63 25.05
N GLU A 270 13.44 11.46 25.50
CA GLU A 270 13.58 11.91 26.89
C GLU A 270 12.90 13.28 27.14
N GLY A 271 12.35 13.91 26.09
CA GLY A 271 11.72 15.22 26.16
C GLY A 271 12.69 16.39 26.05
N ASN A 272 13.97 16.15 25.70
CA ASN A 272 14.91 17.22 25.47
C ASN A 272 14.66 17.88 24.12
N ARG A 273 14.64 19.21 24.10
CA ARG A 273 14.39 20.00 22.90
C ARG A 273 15.67 20.54 22.32
N THR A 274 15.86 20.36 21.04
CA THR A 274 17.01 20.89 20.28
C THR A 274 16.51 21.71 19.10
N GLU A 275 17.04 22.93 18.98
CA GLU A 275 16.79 23.81 17.84
C GLU A 275 17.83 23.57 16.75
N MET A 276 17.39 23.48 15.50
CA MET A 276 18.23 23.33 14.32
C MET A 276 17.86 24.36 13.26
N ALA A 277 18.80 25.18 12.85
CA ALA A 277 18.65 26.12 11.74
C ALA A 277 19.11 25.47 10.42
N ALA A 278 18.52 25.88 9.32
CA ALA A 278 18.95 25.51 7.96
C ALA A 278 18.52 26.59 6.96
N ASP A 279 19.08 26.52 5.75
CA ASP A 279 18.72 27.42 4.66
C ASP A 279 17.41 26.96 3.99
N ASP A 280 17.22 25.63 3.83
CA ASP A 280 16.06 25.01 3.20
C ASP A 280 15.50 23.88 4.07
N PHE A 281 14.17 23.76 4.08
CA PHE A 281 13.43 22.74 4.82
C PHE A 281 12.51 21.95 3.91
N ILE A 282 12.62 20.63 3.93
CA ILE A 282 11.74 19.70 3.22
C ILE A 282 11.01 18.87 4.26
N SER A 283 9.68 19.01 4.33
CA SER A 283 8.86 18.28 5.28
C SER A 283 8.08 17.15 4.60
N SER A 284 8.18 15.94 5.15
CA SER A 284 7.34 14.78 4.84
C SER A 284 6.40 14.39 5.98
N MET A 285 6.33 15.20 7.05
CA MET A 285 5.45 14.96 8.18
C MET A 285 3.97 15.17 7.78
N PRO A 286 3.00 14.60 8.51
CA PRO A 286 1.58 14.84 8.27
C PRO A 286 1.25 16.33 8.27
N VAL A 287 0.42 16.78 7.33
CA VAL A 287 0.08 18.22 7.18
C VAL A 287 -0.50 18.81 8.47
N LYS A 288 -1.29 18.03 9.20
CA LYS A 288 -1.84 18.43 10.50
C LYS A 288 -0.71 18.74 11.50
N ASP A 289 0.27 17.86 11.60
CA ASP A 289 1.37 18.01 12.55
C ASP A 289 2.29 19.16 12.11
N LEU A 290 2.54 19.31 10.81
CA LEU A 290 3.29 20.43 10.24
C LEU A 290 2.66 21.78 10.61
N VAL A 291 1.34 21.93 10.40
CA VAL A 291 0.65 23.20 10.71
C VAL A 291 0.61 23.46 12.21
N ASN A 292 0.40 22.43 13.03
CA ASN A 292 0.43 22.56 14.48
C ASN A 292 1.83 22.91 15.00
N ALA A 293 2.89 22.41 14.37
CA ALA A 293 4.26 22.78 14.70
C ALA A 293 4.58 24.25 14.36
N VAL A 294 3.97 24.80 13.31
CA VAL A 294 4.02 26.24 13.02
C VAL A 294 3.23 27.05 14.07
N ASP A 295 2.05 26.58 14.47
CA ASP A 295 1.21 27.23 15.49
C ASP A 295 1.88 27.28 16.87
N ALA A 296 2.76 26.32 17.19
CA ALA A 296 3.51 26.29 18.43
C ALA A 296 4.60 27.38 18.52
N SER A 297 4.85 28.11 17.43
CA SER A 297 5.85 29.16 17.36
C SER A 297 5.30 30.54 17.71
N ASP A 298 6.18 31.53 17.82
CA ASP A 298 5.82 32.96 18.06
C ASP A 298 4.99 33.59 16.92
N LYS A 299 4.98 32.96 15.75
CA LYS A 299 4.20 33.38 14.58
C LYS A 299 3.33 32.22 14.11
N PRO A 300 2.14 32.09 14.70
CA PRO A 300 1.23 30.98 14.37
C PRO A 300 0.77 31.01 12.91
N ALA A 301 0.36 29.86 12.40
CA ALA A 301 -0.27 29.74 11.10
C ALA A 301 -1.58 30.56 11.03
N PRO A 302 -2.02 30.99 9.84
CA PRO A 302 -3.34 31.60 9.68
C PRO A 302 -4.43 30.67 10.24
N LYS A 303 -5.39 31.26 10.95
CA LYS A 303 -6.44 30.49 11.66
C LYS A 303 -7.22 29.54 10.77
N ASP A 304 -7.54 29.95 9.56
CA ASP A 304 -8.21 29.12 8.56
C ASP A 304 -7.36 27.91 8.12
N MET A 305 -6.05 28.08 8.01
CA MET A 305 -5.10 26.99 7.71
C MET A 305 -5.10 25.95 8.85
N THR A 306 -5.06 26.42 10.10
CA THR A 306 -5.09 25.54 11.27
C THR A 306 -6.42 24.78 11.38
N GLU A 307 -7.54 25.48 11.13
CA GLU A 307 -8.87 24.85 11.11
C GLU A 307 -8.96 23.76 10.03
N ILE A 308 -8.51 24.06 8.82
CA ILE A 308 -8.51 23.10 7.70
C ILE A 308 -7.60 21.90 8.01
N ALA A 309 -6.37 22.13 8.46
CA ALA A 309 -5.42 21.07 8.77
C ALA A 309 -5.92 20.14 9.88
N ASN A 310 -6.51 20.72 10.95
CA ASN A 310 -7.09 19.94 12.04
C ASN A 310 -8.41 19.25 11.66
N GLY A 311 -9.10 19.73 10.64
CA GLY A 311 -10.29 19.11 10.05
C GLY A 311 -9.99 17.94 9.12
N LEU A 312 -8.72 17.70 8.71
CA LEU A 312 -8.35 16.57 7.90
C LEU A 312 -8.53 15.25 8.69
N PRO A 313 -9.36 14.32 8.22
CA PRO A 313 -9.58 13.07 8.91
C PRO A 313 -8.38 12.13 8.71
N TYR A 314 -7.77 11.74 9.80
CA TYR A 314 -6.79 10.64 9.86
C TYR A 314 -7.46 9.42 10.52
N ARG A 315 -7.05 8.23 10.09
CA ARG A 315 -7.50 7.00 10.70
C ARG A 315 -6.30 6.18 11.12
N ASP A 316 -6.31 5.76 12.36
CA ASP A 316 -5.32 4.83 12.89
C ASP A 316 -5.47 3.47 12.24
N PHE A 317 -4.34 2.84 11.94
CA PHE A 317 -4.25 1.50 11.41
C PHE A 317 -3.44 0.64 12.39
N VAL A 318 -4.14 -0.30 13.04
CA VAL A 318 -3.51 -1.22 13.99
C VAL A 318 -3.22 -2.54 13.28
N THR A 319 -1.95 -2.92 13.22
CA THR A 319 -1.51 -4.22 12.72
C THR A 319 -1.13 -5.11 13.88
N VAL A 320 -1.69 -6.33 13.91
CA VAL A 320 -1.34 -7.35 14.90
C VAL A 320 -0.54 -8.44 14.21
N GLY A 321 0.74 -8.53 14.55
CA GLY A 321 1.62 -9.62 14.11
C GLY A 321 1.36 -10.89 14.93
N LEU A 322 1.07 -12.02 14.27
CA LEU A 322 0.85 -13.31 14.91
C LEU A 322 1.89 -14.31 14.44
N LEU A 323 2.71 -14.79 15.37
CA LEU A 323 3.60 -15.93 15.15
C LEU A 323 2.89 -17.20 15.58
N VAL A 324 2.63 -18.08 14.62
CA VAL A 324 1.91 -19.32 14.86
C VAL A 324 2.72 -20.52 14.36
N LYS A 325 2.69 -21.63 15.12
CA LYS A 325 3.38 -22.87 14.71
C LYS A 325 2.73 -23.51 13.47
N HIS A 326 1.40 -23.44 13.38
CA HIS A 326 0.62 -24.03 12.31
C HIS A 326 -0.63 -23.20 12.01
N LEU A 327 -0.94 -23.07 10.72
CA LEU A 327 -2.22 -22.55 10.28
C LEU A 327 -3.24 -23.69 10.21
N ARG A 328 -4.47 -23.43 10.67
CA ARG A 328 -5.58 -24.38 10.48
C ARG A 328 -6.14 -24.38 9.06
N LEU A 329 -5.87 -23.30 8.32
CA LEU A 329 -6.28 -23.18 6.92
C LEU A 329 -5.36 -24.03 6.05
N THR A 330 -5.94 -24.90 5.24
CA THR A 330 -5.20 -25.66 4.24
C THR A 330 -5.34 -25.02 2.87
N ASN A 331 -4.31 -25.18 2.06
CA ASN A 331 -4.35 -24.74 0.68
C ASN A 331 -5.32 -25.63 -0.12
N THR A 332 -6.37 -25.04 -0.64
CA THR A 332 -7.39 -25.70 -1.49
C THR A 332 -7.30 -25.22 -2.94
N THR A 333 -6.22 -24.54 -3.32
CA THR A 333 -5.98 -24.04 -4.68
C THR A 333 -4.97 -24.92 -5.39
N ASP A 334 -4.86 -24.76 -6.71
CA ASP A 334 -3.82 -25.40 -7.52
C ASP A 334 -2.45 -24.70 -7.43
N ILE A 335 -2.36 -23.58 -6.66
CA ILE A 335 -1.12 -22.83 -6.48
C ILE A 335 -0.23 -23.56 -5.48
N PRO A 336 0.96 -24.02 -5.86
CA PRO A 336 1.85 -24.71 -4.95
C PRO A 336 2.39 -23.77 -3.86
N THR A 337 2.44 -24.27 -2.61
CA THR A 337 2.98 -23.55 -1.45
C THR A 337 3.85 -24.44 -0.59
N LEU A 338 4.73 -23.84 0.18
CA LEU A 338 5.57 -24.54 1.14
C LEU A 338 4.74 -24.98 2.35
N GLY A 339 5.32 -25.88 3.15
CA GLY A 339 4.72 -26.39 4.38
C GLY A 339 4.15 -27.79 4.26
N ASN A 340 3.94 -28.44 5.40
CA ASN A 340 3.27 -29.74 5.49
C ASN A 340 2.31 -29.70 6.70
N PRO A 341 0.98 -29.57 6.49
CA PRO A 341 0.31 -29.37 5.19
C PRO A 341 0.69 -28.04 4.52
N PRO A 342 0.50 -27.95 3.17
CA PRO A 342 0.77 -26.71 2.44
C PRO A 342 -0.04 -25.52 2.98
N ILE A 343 0.63 -24.38 3.21
CA ILE A 343 -0.02 -23.15 3.67
C ILE A 343 -0.86 -22.51 2.58
N VAL A 344 -1.82 -21.67 2.95
CA VAL A 344 -2.60 -20.88 1.97
C VAL A 344 -1.67 -19.96 1.16
N PRO A 345 -1.92 -19.79 -0.16
CA PRO A 345 -1.04 -19.03 -1.04
C PRO A 345 -1.22 -17.51 -0.93
N ASP A 346 -2.19 -17.07 -0.14
CA ASP A 346 -2.61 -15.67 -0.10
C ASP A 346 -1.57 -14.77 0.53
N CYS A 347 -1.20 -13.71 -0.16
CA CYS A 347 -0.45 -12.60 0.39
C CYS A 347 -1.38 -11.54 1.01
N TRP A 348 -2.69 -11.61 0.75
CA TRP A 348 -3.71 -10.74 1.33
C TRP A 348 -5.10 -11.39 1.31
N ILE A 349 -5.77 -11.41 2.47
CA ILE A 349 -7.14 -11.91 2.59
C ILE A 349 -8.02 -10.76 3.12
N TYR A 350 -9.06 -10.44 2.37
CA TYR A 350 -10.11 -9.51 2.79
C TYR A 350 -11.16 -10.25 3.63
N VAL A 351 -11.51 -9.73 4.81
CA VAL A 351 -12.45 -10.35 5.74
C VAL A 351 -13.63 -9.42 6.05
#